data_56b20ea922a1e8051531b42664074018
#
_entry.id   56b20ea922a1e8051531b42664074018
#
_cell.length_a   1.000
_cell.length_b   1.000
_cell.length_c   1.000
_cell.angle_alpha   90.00
_cell.angle_beta   90.00
_cell.angle_gamma   90.00
#
_symmetry.space_group_name_H-M   'P 1'
#
loop_
_entity.id
_entity.type
_entity.pdbx_description
1 polymer ?
#
loop_
_entity_poly.entity_id
_entity_poly.type
_entity_poly.pdbx_seq_one_letter_code
_entity_poly.pdbx_strand_id
1 'polypeptide(L)'
;YLAHPDLFMRSYPEFDKHCISVSRHICRAAARLHIPLEYNIGYVAINEARGITTYPCPQFWHIAANEGCTAIIGLDAHNNLDLENPTYYDRACQELNALKMPVIDTIPFLKY
;
A
#
# COMPACT_ATOMS: atom_id res chain seq x y z
N TYR A 1 6.03 -10.21 2.72
CA TYR A 1 5.00 -9.26 2.25
C TYR A 1 5.17 -8.97 0.76
N LEU A 2 4.10 -8.48 0.16
CA LEU A 2 4.14 -8.06 -1.23
C LEU A 2 4.44 -6.56 -1.28
N ALA A 3 5.62 -6.20 -1.81
CA ALA A 3 6.08 -4.82 -1.86
C ALA A 3 5.28 -4.00 -2.88
N HIS A 4 4.91 -2.78 -2.50
CA HIS A 4 4.22 -1.76 -3.32
C HIS A 4 3.34 -2.35 -4.44
N PRO A 5 2.27 -3.10 -4.08
CA PRO A 5 1.47 -3.82 -5.07
C PRO A 5 0.72 -2.92 -6.05
N ASP A 6 0.52 -1.66 -5.70
CA ASP A 6 -0.18 -0.67 -6.51
C ASP A 6 0.76 0.25 -7.30
N LEU A 7 2.06 -0.09 -7.37
CA LEU A 7 3.06 0.73 -8.06
C LEU A 7 2.74 0.94 -9.55
N PHE A 8 2.04 -0.01 -10.18
CA PHE A 8 1.66 0.11 -11.58
C PHE A 8 0.82 1.36 -11.86
N MET A 9 0.11 1.89 -10.85
CA MET A 9 -0.71 3.09 -11.00
C MET A 9 0.09 4.38 -11.16
N ARG A 10 1.38 4.37 -10.88
CA ARG A 10 2.21 5.56 -11.14
C ARG A 10 2.29 5.91 -12.61
N SER A 11 2.23 4.90 -13.47
CA SER A 11 2.35 5.08 -14.92
C SER A 11 1.03 4.88 -15.67
N TYR A 12 -0.06 4.64 -14.95
CA TYR A 12 -1.36 4.36 -15.55
C TYR A 12 -2.26 5.60 -15.41
N PRO A 13 -2.88 6.08 -16.51
CA PRO A 13 -3.58 7.36 -16.48
C PRO A 13 -4.89 7.36 -15.69
N GLU A 14 -5.58 6.22 -15.59
CA GLU A 14 -6.81 6.14 -14.81
C GLU A 14 -7.07 4.71 -14.33
N PHE A 15 -7.85 4.61 -13.26
CA PHE A 15 -8.19 3.31 -12.67
C PHE A 15 -9.41 2.72 -13.38
N ASP A 16 -9.17 1.99 -14.44
CA ASP A 16 -10.21 1.37 -15.29
C ASP A 16 -10.54 -0.06 -14.86
N LYS A 17 -11.39 -0.73 -15.65
CA LYS A 17 -11.81 -2.10 -15.33
C LYS A 17 -10.67 -3.12 -15.38
N HIS A 18 -9.62 -2.87 -16.15
CA HIS A 18 -8.42 -3.72 -16.13
C HIS A 18 -7.69 -3.59 -14.82
N CYS A 19 -7.58 -2.36 -14.30
CA CYS A 19 -7.00 -2.10 -12.98
C CYS A 19 -7.80 -2.79 -11.88
N ILE A 20 -9.12 -2.74 -11.94
CA ILE A 20 -10.00 -3.43 -11.00
C ILE A 20 -9.74 -4.94 -11.04
N SER A 21 -9.69 -5.52 -12.23
CA SER A 21 -9.45 -6.96 -12.40
C SER A 21 -8.11 -7.39 -11.84
N VAL A 22 -7.04 -6.67 -12.20
CA VAL A 22 -5.69 -6.95 -11.73
C VAL A 22 -5.62 -6.80 -10.21
N SER A 23 -6.18 -5.73 -9.67
CA SER A 23 -6.19 -5.48 -8.23
C SER A 23 -6.90 -6.59 -7.47
N ARG A 24 -8.06 -7.02 -7.95
CA ARG A 24 -8.81 -8.13 -7.33
C ARG A 24 -8.01 -9.43 -7.33
N HIS A 25 -7.34 -9.76 -8.44
CA HIS A 25 -6.52 -10.97 -8.52
C HIS A 25 -5.37 -10.94 -7.53
N ILE A 26 -4.66 -9.82 -7.45
CA ILE A 26 -3.56 -9.64 -6.50
C ILE A 26 -4.07 -9.77 -5.06
N CYS A 27 -5.14 -9.04 -4.73
CA CYS A 27 -5.65 -9.00 -3.37
C CYS A 27 -6.24 -10.32 -2.92
N ARG A 28 -6.97 -11.03 -3.80
CA ARG A 28 -7.50 -12.36 -3.50
C ARG A 28 -6.39 -13.37 -3.24
N ALA A 29 -5.34 -13.35 -4.07
CA ALA A 29 -4.20 -14.23 -3.88
C ALA A 29 -3.48 -13.92 -2.57
N ALA A 30 -3.25 -12.65 -2.27
CA ALA A 30 -2.60 -12.22 -1.03
C ALA A 30 -3.40 -12.63 0.20
N ALA A 31 -4.72 -12.40 0.19
CA ALA A 31 -5.60 -12.78 1.29
C ALA A 31 -5.61 -14.30 1.51
N ARG A 32 -5.72 -15.08 0.43
CA ARG A 32 -5.72 -16.54 0.50
C ARG A 32 -4.41 -17.09 1.06
N LEU A 33 -3.28 -16.49 0.68
CA LEU A 33 -1.95 -16.93 1.10
C LEU A 33 -1.48 -16.26 2.39
N HIS A 34 -2.30 -15.40 2.99
CA HIS A 34 -1.96 -14.63 4.20
C HIS A 34 -0.69 -13.80 4.02
N ILE A 35 -0.53 -13.17 2.85
CA ILE A 35 0.60 -12.31 2.55
C ILE A 35 0.17 -10.85 2.76
N PRO A 36 0.79 -10.11 3.71
CA PRO A 36 0.50 -8.69 3.87
C PRO A 36 0.91 -7.89 2.64
N LEU A 37 0.15 -6.83 2.35
CA LEU A 37 0.44 -5.90 1.27
C LEU A 37 1.17 -4.67 1.83
N GLU A 38 2.24 -4.24 1.19
CA GLU A 38 2.95 -3.04 1.60
C GLU A 38 2.24 -1.78 1.12
N TYR A 39 1.82 -0.93 2.06
CA TYR A 39 1.39 0.43 1.79
C TYR A 39 2.64 1.32 1.85
N ASN A 40 3.14 1.71 0.68
CA ASN A 40 4.44 2.40 0.59
C ASN A 40 4.25 3.90 0.73
N ILE A 41 4.92 4.52 1.70
CA ILE A 41 4.85 5.95 1.95
C ILE A 41 6.13 6.70 1.58
N GLY A 42 7.14 5.99 1.08
CA GLY A 42 8.44 6.60 0.75
C GLY A 42 8.37 7.67 -0.33
N TYR A 43 7.36 7.60 -1.20
CA TYR A 43 7.19 8.57 -2.30
C TYR A 43 6.07 9.56 -2.06
N VAL A 44 5.41 9.54 -0.91
CA VAL A 44 4.23 10.40 -0.67
C VAL A 44 4.59 11.89 -0.81
N ALA A 45 5.68 12.32 -0.18
CA ALA A 45 6.11 13.72 -0.25
C ALA A 45 6.43 14.16 -1.69
N ILE A 46 7.14 13.31 -2.44
CA ILE A 46 7.50 13.57 -3.83
C ILE A 46 6.25 13.64 -4.69
N ASN A 47 5.34 12.71 -4.49
CA ASN A 47 4.10 12.65 -5.25
C ASN A 47 3.20 13.86 -4.98
N GLU A 48 3.11 14.28 -3.72
CA GLU A 48 2.36 15.50 -3.38
C GLU A 48 2.96 16.74 -4.06
N ALA A 49 4.29 16.87 -4.02
CA ALA A 49 4.97 18.00 -4.66
C ALA A 49 4.76 18.03 -6.18
N ARG A 50 4.58 16.88 -6.80
CA ARG A 50 4.37 16.74 -8.25
C ARG A 50 2.90 16.68 -8.67
N GLY A 51 1.97 16.74 -7.70
CA GLY A 51 0.54 16.59 -7.97
C GLY A 51 0.12 15.18 -8.35
N ILE A 52 0.91 14.16 -8.03
CA ILE A 52 0.59 12.76 -8.30
C ILE A 52 -0.28 12.22 -7.17
N THR A 53 -1.50 11.83 -7.49
CA THR A 53 -2.46 11.30 -6.51
C THR A 53 -2.81 9.84 -6.74
N THR A 54 -2.18 9.21 -7.72
CA THR A 54 -2.49 7.83 -8.12
C THR A 54 -1.69 6.76 -7.36
N TYR A 55 -0.77 7.17 -6.49
CA TYR A 55 0.08 6.25 -5.75
C TYR A 55 0.46 6.87 -4.38
N PRO A 56 0.20 6.22 -3.26
CA PRO A 56 -0.62 5.00 -3.15
C PRO A 56 -2.01 5.19 -3.73
N CYS A 57 -2.54 4.13 -4.36
CA CYS A 57 -3.78 4.21 -5.12
C CYS A 57 -5.00 3.93 -4.22
N PRO A 58 -5.87 4.92 -3.94
CA PRO A 58 -7.01 4.71 -3.04
C PRO A 58 -7.94 3.58 -3.50
N GLN A 59 -8.19 3.48 -4.79
CA GLN A 59 -9.07 2.46 -5.35
C GLN A 59 -8.52 1.05 -5.13
N PHE A 60 -7.20 0.86 -5.30
CA PHE A 60 -6.56 -0.43 -5.03
C PHE A 60 -6.75 -0.82 -3.57
N TRP A 61 -6.51 0.11 -2.65
CA TRP A 61 -6.58 -0.18 -1.21
C TRP A 61 -8.01 -0.43 -0.74
N HIS A 62 -8.99 0.19 -1.39
CA HIS A 62 -10.40 -0.15 -1.18
C HIS A 62 -10.69 -1.61 -1.52
N ILE A 63 -10.19 -2.07 -2.66
CA ILE A 63 -10.34 -3.46 -3.08
C ILE A 63 -9.63 -4.39 -2.10
N ALA A 64 -8.42 -4.03 -1.68
CA ALA A 64 -7.66 -4.82 -0.71
C ALA A 64 -8.41 -5.00 0.60
N ALA A 65 -9.03 -3.94 1.11
CA ALA A 65 -9.83 -4.01 2.33
C ALA A 65 -11.05 -4.92 2.15
N ASN A 66 -11.74 -4.81 1.01
CA ASN A 66 -12.91 -5.63 0.72
C ASN A 66 -12.56 -7.11 0.56
N GLU A 67 -11.37 -7.43 0.09
CA GLU A 67 -10.91 -8.81 -0.06
C GLU A 67 -10.32 -9.39 1.23
N GLY A 68 -10.27 -8.63 2.31
CA GLY A 68 -9.78 -9.11 3.60
C GLY A 68 -8.27 -9.15 3.73
N CYS A 69 -7.56 -8.33 2.97
CA CYS A 69 -6.10 -8.25 3.07
C CYS A 69 -5.65 -7.55 4.34
N THR A 70 -4.41 -7.81 4.73
CA THR A 70 -3.72 -7.06 5.78
C THR A 70 -2.65 -6.16 5.15
N ALA A 71 -2.26 -5.12 5.85
CA ALA A 71 -1.27 -4.17 5.37
C ALA A 71 -0.07 -4.07 6.30
N ILE A 72 1.08 -3.79 5.72
CA ILE A 72 2.27 -3.34 6.43
C ILE A 72 2.68 -2.01 5.80
N ILE A 73 3.11 -1.06 6.62
CA ILE A 73 3.54 0.24 6.10
C ILE A 73 5.03 0.20 5.83
N GLY A 74 5.41 0.47 4.58
CA GLY A 74 6.80 0.51 4.14
C GLY A 74 7.24 1.93 3.83
N LEU A 75 8.46 2.26 4.22
CA LEU A 75 9.03 3.60 3.99
C LEU A 75 9.77 3.69 2.66
N ASP A 76 10.35 2.59 2.21
CA ASP A 76 11.24 2.60 1.04
C ASP A 76 12.21 3.79 1.11
N ALA A 77 12.81 3.98 2.30
CA ALA A 77 13.59 5.17 2.62
C ALA A 77 14.91 5.18 1.86
N HIS A 78 15.17 6.28 1.14
CA HIS A 78 16.40 6.48 0.40
C HIS A 78 17.41 7.35 1.14
N ASN A 79 16.98 7.97 2.25
CA ASN A 79 17.86 8.79 3.11
C ASN A 79 17.30 8.82 4.55
N ASN A 80 18.11 9.32 5.48
CA ASN A 80 17.73 9.36 6.89
C ASN A 80 16.55 10.29 7.20
N LEU A 81 16.34 11.30 6.38
CA LEU A 81 15.22 12.24 6.58
C LEU A 81 13.87 11.57 6.39
N ASP A 82 13.78 10.59 5.50
CA ASP A 82 12.55 9.83 5.28
C ASP A 82 12.17 9.04 6.53
N LEU A 83 13.15 8.56 7.30
CA LEU A 83 12.92 7.80 8.52
C LEU A 83 12.50 8.67 9.70
N GLU A 84 12.82 9.98 9.66
CA GLU A 84 12.58 10.89 10.77
C GLU A 84 11.23 11.58 10.73
N ASN A 85 10.46 11.43 9.64
CA ASN A 85 9.18 12.11 9.50
C ASN A 85 8.00 11.17 9.79
N PRO A 86 7.40 11.22 11.00
CA PRO A 86 6.29 10.35 11.36
C PRO A 86 4.96 10.75 10.73
N THR A 87 4.87 11.95 10.12
CA THR A 87 3.60 12.49 9.61
C THR A 87 2.98 11.59 8.57
N TYR A 88 3.76 11.10 7.62
CA TYR A 88 3.26 10.24 6.56
C TYR A 88 2.87 8.85 7.07
N TYR A 89 3.61 8.35 8.05
CA TYR A 89 3.26 7.09 8.71
C TYR A 89 1.89 7.21 9.41
N ASP A 90 1.69 8.27 10.17
CA ASP A 90 0.43 8.51 10.88
C ASP A 90 -0.74 8.65 9.91
N ARG A 91 -0.54 9.37 8.79
CA ARG A 91 -1.55 9.50 7.74
C ARG A 91 -1.90 8.15 7.13
N ALA A 92 -0.91 7.32 6.84
CA ALA A 92 -1.13 5.97 6.32
C ALA A 92 -1.94 5.14 7.29
N CYS A 93 -1.62 5.17 8.58
CA CYS A 93 -2.39 4.49 9.61
C CYS A 93 -3.85 4.96 9.63
N GLN A 94 -4.08 6.27 9.55
CA GLN A 94 -5.43 6.82 9.52
C GLN A 94 -6.22 6.37 8.30
N GLU A 95 -5.60 6.39 7.12
CA GLU A 95 -6.24 5.96 5.88
C GLU A 95 -6.60 4.48 5.92
N LEU A 96 -5.68 3.64 6.37
CA LEU A 96 -5.91 2.20 6.47
C LEU A 96 -6.96 1.87 7.54
N ASN A 97 -6.95 2.58 8.66
CA ASN A 97 -7.96 2.42 9.70
C ASN A 97 -9.35 2.83 9.20
N ALA A 98 -9.44 3.88 8.39
CA ALA A 98 -10.70 4.31 7.79
C ALA A 98 -11.28 3.23 6.87
N LEU A 99 -10.43 2.42 6.25
CA LEU A 99 -10.84 1.27 5.45
C LEU A 99 -11.09 0.01 6.30
N LYS A 100 -10.90 0.10 7.62
CA LYS A 100 -10.99 -1.03 8.55
C LYS A 100 -10.02 -2.16 8.20
N MET A 101 -8.87 -1.81 7.68
CA MET A 101 -7.85 -2.76 7.24
C MET A 101 -6.83 -2.98 8.35
N PRO A 102 -6.59 -4.24 8.76
CA PRO A 102 -5.58 -4.53 9.79
C PRO A 102 -4.18 -4.14 9.31
N VAL A 103 -3.44 -3.44 10.17
CA VAL A 103 -2.04 -3.06 9.93
C VAL A 103 -1.15 -3.91 10.81
N ILE A 104 -0.15 -4.53 10.19
CA ILE A 104 0.79 -5.41 10.87
C ILE A 104 2.10 -4.67 11.09
N ASP A 105 2.59 -4.65 12.33
CA ASP A 105 3.85 -3.96 12.67
C ASP A 105 5.07 -4.81 12.37
N THR A 106 4.94 -6.14 12.48
CA THR A 106 6.04 -7.05 12.26
C THR A 106 5.59 -8.23 11.41
N ILE A 107 6.50 -8.73 10.59
CA ILE A 107 6.26 -9.92 9.78
C ILE A 107 6.99 -11.08 10.44
N PRO A 108 6.28 -12.18 10.79
CA PRO A 108 6.96 -13.36 11.30
C PRO A 108 7.80 -13.99 10.20
N PHE A 109 9.09 -14.16 10.46
CA PHE A 109 9.98 -14.86 9.55
C PHE A 109 9.84 -16.36 9.76
N LEU A 110 9.71 -17.09 8.66
CA LEU A 110 9.74 -18.54 8.71
C LEU A 110 11.19 -18.98 9.00
N LYS A 111 11.35 -19.81 10.02
CA LYS A 111 12.64 -20.43 10.31
C LYS A 111 12.68 -21.78 9.60
N TYR A 112 13.66 -21.92 8.78
CA TYR A 112 13.91 -23.17 8.08
C TYR A 112 14.94 -24.00 8.81
#